data_b11f576eeb248c38c86b753ed61b1f90
#
_entry.id   b11f576eeb248c38c86b753ed61b1f90
#
_cell.length_a   1.000
_cell.length_b   1.000
_cell.length_c   1.000
_cell.angle_alpha   90.00
_cell.angle_beta   90.00
_cell.angle_gamma   90.00
#
_symmetry.space_group_name_H-M   'P 1'
#
loop_
_entity.id
_entity.type
_entity.pdbx_description
1 polymer ?
#
loop_
_entity_poly.entity_id
_entity_poly.type
_entity_poly.pdbx_seq_one_letter_code
_entity_poly.pdbx_strand_id
1 'polypeptide(L)'
;MSNELIISSSQGGSRIALLRDKQLSEFHHEDEGTKFKVGDIFLGTVNKVVPGLNAAFIDVGYEKDAFLHYFDLGPQFKSLSKFTHFALTRKNSTGNLSKFKLEKDIDKLGKIGQVLSKNDKVLVQVVKEPISTKGPRLSSEISIAGRYLILTPFSNTVNISKRIANRDE
;
A
#
# COMPACT_ATOMS: atom_id res chain seq x y z
N MET A 1 15.15 -9.30 25.29
CA MET A 1 15.42 -8.27 24.25
C MET A 1 14.11 -7.67 23.82
N SER A 2 13.93 -6.37 24.03
CA SER A 2 12.74 -5.64 23.57
C SER A 2 13.12 -4.74 22.39
N ASN A 3 12.35 -4.81 21.33
CA ASN A 3 12.47 -3.88 20.21
C ASN A 3 11.24 -2.98 20.22
N GLU A 4 11.47 -1.66 20.20
CA GLU A 4 10.41 -0.65 20.18
C GLU A 4 10.58 0.21 18.94
N LEU A 5 9.49 0.38 18.16
CA LEU A 5 9.46 1.28 17.02
C LEU A 5 8.63 2.49 17.39
N ILE A 6 9.25 3.65 17.41
CA ILE A 6 8.60 4.93 17.70
C ILE A 6 8.46 5.71 16.40
N ILE A 7 7.25 6.07 16.06
CA ILE A 7 6.93 6.87 14.88
C ILE A 7 6.26 8.16 15.33
N SER A 8 6.85 9.30 14.99
CA SER A 8 6.28 10.63 15.21
C SER A 8 6.07 11.30 13.86
N SER A 9 4.81 11.58 13.51
CA SER A 9 4.45 12.29 12.28
C SER A 9 3.89 13.66 12.62
N SER A 10 4.36 14.69 11.93
CA SER A 10 3.93 16.10 12.09
C SER A 10 3.88 16.78 10.73
N GLN A 11 3.39 18.03 10.67
CA GLN A 11 3.36 18.82 9.42
C GLN A 11 4.74 19.11 8.81
N GLY A 12 5.85 18.81 9.51
CA GLY A 12 7.22 19.02 8.99
C GLY A 12 7.90 17.72 8.57
N GLY A 13 7.19 16.58 8.57
CA GLY A 13 7.76 15.29 8.18
C GLY A 13 7.55 14.20 9.22
N SER A 14 8.17 13.04 8.99
CA SER A 14 8.09 11.88 9.86
C SER A 14 9.45 11.53 10.46
N ARG A 15 9.47 11.23 11.76
CA ARG A 15 10.65 10.76 12.48
C ARG A 15 10.39 9.34 12.97
N ILE A 16 11.28 8.43 12.63
CA ILE A 16 11.17 7.02 12.97
C ILE A 16 12.41 6.62 13.77
N ALA A 17 12.22 6.08 14.96
CA ALA A 17 13.29 5.62 15.83
C ALA A 17 13.08 4.14 16.15
N LEU A 18 14.10 3.32 15.96
CA LEU A 18 14.17 1.95 16.45
C LEU A 18 15.00 1.90 17.72
N LEU A 19 14.38 1.45 18.80
CA LEU A 19 15.05 1.20 20.07
C LEU A 19 15.26 -0.30 20.24
N ARG A 20 16.45 -0.69 20.70
CA ARG A 20 16.77 -2.04 21.18
C ARG A 20 17.16 -1.96 22.64
N ASP A 21 16.43 -2.67 23.50
CA ASP A 21 16.63 -2.62 24.96
C ASP A 21 16.69 -1.18 25.48
N LYS A 22 15.77 -0.32 25.01
CA LYS A 22 15.64 1.12 25.33
C LYS A 22 16.79 2.01 24.84
N GLN A 23 17.72 1.48 24.04
CA GLN A 23 18.77 2.27 23.42
C GLN A 23 18.44 2.54 21.95
N LEU A 24 18.68 3.77 21.48
CA LEU A 24 18.47 4.15 20.08
C LEU A 24 19.42 3.35 19.19
N SER A 25 18.86 2.50 18.31
CA SER A 25 19.61 1.69 17.36
C SER A 25 19.62 2.31 15.97
N GLU A 26 18.48 2.83 15.52
CA GLU A 26 18.35 3.45 14.20
C GLU A 26 17.42 4.66 14.28
N PHE A 27 17.74 5.71 13.52
CA PHE A 27 16.93 6.91 13.41
C PHE A 27 16.79 7.31 11.95
N HIS A 28 15.56 7.54 11.52
CA HIS A 28 15.23 8.02 10.18
C HIS A 28 14.39 9.29 10.30
N HIS A 29 14.68 10.25 9.44
CA HIS A 29 13.90 11.47 9.30
C HIS A 29 13.55 11.66 7.83
N GLU A 30 12.27 11.90 7.55
CA GLU A 30 11.78 12.24 6.22
C GLU A 30 11.13 13.62 6.27
N ASP A 31 11.60 14.53 5.45
CA ASP A 31 11.02 15.85 5.26
C ASP A 31 9.78 15.79 4.36
N GLU A 32 8.82 16.68 4.60
CA GLU A 32 7.52 16.73 3.89
C GLU A 32 7.63 17.07 2.38
N GLY A 33 8.82 17.25 1.84
CA GLY A 33 9.08 17.89 0.54
C GLY A 33 8.80 17.07 -0.72
N THR A 34 8.47 15.78 -0.61
CA THR A 34 8.37 14.91 -1.80
C THR A 34 7.27 13.89 -1.69
N LYS A 35 6.03 14.39 -1.88
CA LYS A 35 4.84 13.52 -1.97
C LYS A 35 4.77 12.84 -3.35
N PHE A 36 4.14 11.66 -3.41
CA PHE A 36 3.88 10.87 -4.63
C PHE A 36 5.13 10.24 -5.26
N LYS A 37 6.11 9.87 -4.42
CA LYS A 37 7.24 9.05 -4.84
C LYS A 37 6.83 7.60 -5.10
N VAL A 38 7.58 6.90 -5.93
CA VAL A 38 7.45 5.45 -6.08
C VAL A 38 7.60 4.77 -4.72
N GLY A 39 6.63 3.94 -4.37
CA GLY A 39 6.55 3.26 -3.08
C GLY A 39 5.60 3.90 -2.06
N ASP A 40 5.23 5.18 -2.22
CA ASP A 40 4.27 5.84 -1.34
C ASP A 40 2.90 5.15 -1.38
N ILE A 41 2.27 4.98 -0.21
CA ILE A 41 0.98 4.31 -0.07
C ILE A 41 -0.08 5.31 0.36
N PHE A 42 -1.21 5.31 -0.34
CA PHE A 42 -2.34 6.19 -0.11
C PHE A 42 -3.65 5.43 0.08
N LEU A 43 -4.52 5.98 0.91
CA LEU A 43 -5.93 5.62 0.94
C LEU A 43 -6.66 6.54 -0.05
N GLY A 44 -6.85 6.07 -1.27
CA GLY A 44 -7.51 6.83 -2.33
C GLY A 44 -9.02 6.64 -2.37
N THR A 45 -9.69 7.54 -3.10
CA THR A 45 -11.12 7.44 -3.41
C THR A 45 -11.28 7.27 -4.91
N VAL A 46 -12.06 6.27 -5.33
CA VAL A 46 -12.40 6.07 -6.75
C VAL A 46 -13.27 7.23 -7.24
N ASN A 47 -12.71 8.08 -8.09
CA ASN A 47 -13.42 9.22 -8.66
C ASN A 47 -14.21 8.81 -9.90
N LYS A 48 -13.60 7.99 -10.77
CA LYS A 48 -14.22 7.53 -12.00
C LYS A 48 -13.73 6.13 -12.39
N VAL A 49 -14.66 5.27 -12.83
CA VAL A 49 -14.36 4.00 -13.49
C VAL A 49 -14.55 4.16 -15.00
N VAL A 50 -13.58 3.70 -15.79
CA VAL A 50 -13.57 3.80 -17.25
C VAL A 50 -13.46 2.40 -17.87
N PRO A 51 -14.59 1.72 -18.14
CA PRO A 51 -14.59 0.34 -18.63
C PRO A 51 -13.83 0.15 -19.94
N GLY A 52 -13.88 1.12 -20.85
CA GLY A 52 -13.18 1.06 -22.13
C GLY A 52 -11.65 1.03 -22.01
N LEU A 53 -11.10 1.53 -20.90
CA LEU A 53 -9.66 1.46 -20.57
C LEU A 53 -9.33 0.32 -19.61
N ASN A 54 -10.35 -0.39 -19.13
CA ASN A 54 -10.24 -1.34 -18.01
C ASN A 54 -9.50 -0.75 -16.81
N ALA A 55 -9.78 0.51 -16.46
CA ALA A 55 -9.06 1.30 -15.49
C ALA A 55 -9.99 2.20 -14.66
N ALA A 56 -9.46 2.71 -13.55
CA ALA A 56 -10.10 3.70 -12.71
C ALA A 56 -9.18 4.91 -12.48
N PHE A 57 -9.78 6.06 -12.24
CA PHE A 57 -9.11 7.28 -11.78
C PHE A 57 -9.37 7.44 -10.28
N ILE A 58 -8.30 7.64 -9.52
CA ILE A 58 -8.28 7.62 -8.06
C ILE A 58 -7.80 8.98 -7.57
N ASP A 59 -8.60 9.59 -6.74
CA ASP A 59 -8.19 10.77 -5.96
C ASP A 59 -7.30 10.31 -4.79
N VAL A 60 -6.05 10.72 -4.79
CA VAL A 60 -5.04 10.48 -3.75
C VAL A 60 -4.55 11.79 -3.12
N GLY A 61 -5.25 12.92 -3.37
CA GLY A 61 -4.86 14.24 -2.91
C GLY A 61 -3.80 14.93 -3.77
N TYR A 62 -3.52 14.40 -4.98
CA TYR A 62 -2.74 15.10 -6.00
C TYR A 62 -3.67 15.95 -6.87
N GLU A 63 -3.14 17.00 -7.52
CA GLU A 63 -3.95 17.91 -8.37
C GLU A 63 -4.65 17.23 -9.56
N LYS A 64 -4.12 16.08 -10.00
CA LYS A 64 -4.69 15.23 -11.05
C LYS A 64 -4.97 13.84 -10.50
N ASP A 65 -6.12 13.28 -10.88
CA ASP A 65 -6.46 11.91 -10.52
C ASP A 65 -5.36 10.92 -10.94
N ALA A 66 -5.02 10.02 -10.05
CA ALA A 66 -4.08 8.96 -10.30
C ALA A 66 -4.71 7.83 -11.11
N PHE A 67 -3.91 7.14 -11.93
CA PHE A 67 -4.37 6.09 -12.82
C PHE A 67 -4.12 4.70 -12.25
N LEU A 68 -5.18 3.88 -12.15
CA LEU A 68 -5.14 2.49 -11.68
C LEU A 68 -5.74 1.57 -12.75
N HIS A 69 -4.92 0.76 -13.40
CA HIS A 69 -5.37 -0.22 -14.38
C HIS A 69 -5.76 -1.54 -13.70
N TYR A 70 -6.67 -2.32 -14.30
CA TYR A 70 -7.11 -3.61 -13.74
C TYR A 70 -5.93 -4.56 -13.47
N PHE A 71 -4.96 -4.63 -14.36
CA PHE A 71 -3.76 -5.48 -14.20
C PHE A 71 -2.82 -5.03 -13.07
N ASP A 72 -3.00 -3.83 -12.56
CA ASP A 72 -2.23 -3.31 -11.42
C ASP A 72 -2.95 -3.56 -10.07
N LEU A 73 -4.09 -4.28 -10.06
CA LEU A 73 -4.84 -4.55 -8.82
C LEU A 73 -4.20 -5.61 -7.93
N GLY A 74 -3.46 -6.54 -8.48
CA GLY A 74 -2.97 -7.71 -7.77
C GLY A 74 -4.07 -8.75 -7.48
N PRO A 75 -3.69 -10.04 -7.34
CA PRO A 75 -4.67 -11.12 -7.15
C PRO A 75 -5.48 -10.97 -5.86
N GLN A 76 -4.86 -10.51 -4.76
CA GLN A 76 -5.48 -10.39 -3.44
C GLN A 76 -6.31 -9.12 -3.24
N PHE A 77 -6.64 -8.41 -4.31
CA PHE A 77 -7.35 -7.12 -4.27
C PHE A 77 -8.62 -7.16 -3.40
N LYS A 78 -9.44 -8.21 -3.52
CA LYS A 78 -10.67 -8.34 -2.72
C LYS A 78 -10.39 -8.43 -1.22
N SER A 79 -9.35 -9.18 -0.83
CA SER A 79 -8.91 -9.28 0.57
C SER A 79 -8.41 -7.93 1.09
N LEU A 80 -7.63 -7.20 0.28
CA LEU A 80 -7.13 -5.87 0.62
C LEU A 80 -8.28 -4.85 0.75
N SER A 81 -9.24 -4.85 -0.17
CA SER A 81 -10.42 -3.98 -0.13
C SER A 81 -11.29 -4.26 1.10
N LYS A 82 -11.54 -5.53 1.42
CA LYS A 82 -12.24 -5.95 2.63
C LYS A 82 -11.52 -5.49 3.90
N PHE A 83 -10.20 -5.64 3.95
CA PHE A 83 -9.39 -5.17 5.06
C PHE A 83 -9.48 -3.64 5.21
N THR A 84 -9.37 -2.91 4.11
CA THR A 84 -9.48 -1.44 4.08
C THR A 84 -10.83 -0.99 4.64
N HIS A 85 -11.92 -1.60 4.17
CA HIS A 85 -13.27 -1.31 4.68
C HIS A 85 -13.40 -1.62 6.19
N PHE A 86 -12.88 -2.77 6.61
CA PHE A 86 -12.88 -3.17 8.01
C PHE A 86 -12.09 -2.17 8.89
N ALA A 87 -10.91 -1.72 8.44
CA ALA A 87 -10.09 -0.77 9.18
C ALA A 87 -10.76 0.61 9.31
N LEU A 88 -11.47 1.05 8.27
CA LEU A 88 -12.19 2.33 8.26
C LEU A 88 -13.47 2.33 9.12
N THR A 89 -14.13 1.19 9.26
CA THR A 89 -15.44 1.12 9.96
C THR A 89 -15.32 0.80 11.45
N ARG A 90 -14.21 0.22 11.90
CA ARG A 90 -14.01 -0.15 13.31
C ARG A 90 -13.26 0.91 14.09
N LYS A 91 -13.93 1.53 15.07
CA LYS A 91 -13.34 2.55 15.97
C LYS A 91 -12.28 1.99 16.94
N ASN A 92 -12.21 0.67 17.19
CA ASN A 92 -11.29 0.03 18.14
C ASN A 92 -10.72 -1.28 17.54
N SER A 93 -10.01 -1.17 16.41
CA SER A 93 -9.34 -2.33 15.82
C SER A 93 -8.03 -2.60 16.57
N THR A 94 -7.91 -3.76 17.19
CA THR A 94 -6.65 -4.22 17.83
C THR A 94 -5.59 -4.66 16.81
N GLY A 95 -5.85 -4.52 15.50
CA GLY A 95 -4.96 -5.01 14.43
C GLY A 95 -4.88 -6.55 14.35
N ASN A 96 -5.58 -7.27 15.22
CA ASN A 96 -5.55 -8.73 15.22
C ASN A 96 -6.35 -9.30 14.03
N LEU A 97 -5.65 -9.92 13.08
CA LEU A 97 -6.21 -10.54 11.88
C LEU A 97 -6.45 -12.06 12.02
N SER A 98 -6.32 -12.65 13.22
CA SER A 98 -6.49 -14.10 13.42
C SER A 98 -7.83 -14.66 12.94
N LYS A 99 -8.88 -13.84 12.93
CA LYS A 99 -10.23 -14.18 12.45
C LYS A 99 -10.53 -13.60 11.06
N PHE A 100 -9.57 -12.95 10.41
CA PHE A 100 -9.78 -12.38 9.10
C PHE A 100 -9.75 -13.48 8.03
N LYS A 101 -10.88 -13.67 7.34
CA LYS A 101 -10.98 -14.63 6.23
C LYS A 101 -10.63 -13.93 4.93
N LEU A 102 -9.66 -14.50 4.22
CA LEU A 102 -9.29 -14.04 2.88
C LEU A 102 -10.44 -14.25 1.89
N GLU A 103 -10.55 -13.36 0.94
CA GLU A 103 -11.44 -13.48 -0.21
C GLU A 103 -10.74 -14.25 -1.36
N LYS A 104 -11.56 -14.78 -2.27
CA LYS A 104 -11.03 -15.39 -3.49
C LYS A 104 -10.30 -14.35 -4.34
N ASP A 105 -9.19 -14.75 -4.92
CA ASP A 105 -8.43 -13.92 -5.85
C ASP A 105 -9.28 -13.40 -7.01
N ILE A 106 -8.93 -12.22 -7.54
CA ILE A 106 -9.57 -11.70 -8.74
C ILE A 106 -9.11 -12.47 -9.98
N ASP A 107 -9.98 -12.54 -10.99
CA ASP A 107 -9.63 -13.15 -12.28
C ASP A 107 -8.60 -12.28 -13.00
N LYS A 108 -7.55 -12.88 -13.57
CA LYS A 108 -6.54 -12.17 -14.36
C LYS A 108 -7.12 -11.46 -15.60
N LEU A 109 -8.18 -12.01 -16.18
CA LEU A 109 -8.86 -11.46 -17.36
C LEU A 109 -10.14 -10.71 -17.02
N GLY A 110 -10.33 -10.33 -15.76
CA GLY A 110 -11.51 -9.62 -15.30
C GLY A 110 -11.58 -8.15 -15.76
N LYS A 111 -12.63 -7.49 -15.32
CA LYS A 111 -12.89 -6.08 -15.65
C LYS A 111 -12.95 -5.21 -14.41
N ILE A 112 -12.41 -4.00 -14.51
CA ILE A 112 -12.32 -3.04 -13.40
C ILE A 112 -13.68 -2.76 -12.76
N GLY A 113 -14.74 -2.62 -13.54
CA GLY A 113 -16.09 -2.36 -13.04
C GLY A 113 -16.75 -3.53 -12.30
N GLN A 114 -16.12 -4.73 -12.28
CA GLN A 114 -16.60 -5.87 -11.48
C GLN A 114 -16.06 -5.82 -10.04
N VAL A 115 -15.03 -5.02 -9.80
CA VAL A 115 -14.31 -4.98 -8.52
C VAL A 115 -14.21 -3.59 -7.90
N LEU A 116 -14.44 -2.53 -8.69
CA LEU A 116 -14.40 -1.13 -8.24
C LEU A 116 -15.63 -0.36 -8.72
N SER A 117 -16.15 0.48 -7.84
CA SER A 117 -17.22 1.43 -8.09
C SER A 117 -16.81 2.84 -7.69
N LYS A 118 -17.50 3.85 -8.23
CA LYS A 118 -17.29 5.25 -7.80
C LYS A 118 -17.49 5.39 -6.30
N ASN A 119 -16.66 6.20 -5.65
CA ASN A 119 -16.59 6.47 -4.22
C ASN A 119 -16.04 5.33 -3.36
N ASP A 120 -15.64 4.19 -3.92
CA ASP A 120 -14.94 3.17 -3.15
C ASP A 120 -13.63 3.72 -2.59
N LYS A 121 -13.28 3.33 -1.35
CA LYS A 121 -11.99 3.59 -0.73
C LYS A 121 -11.04 2.44 -1.05
N VAL A 122 -9.87 2.78 -1.58
CA VAL A 122 -8.87 1.80 -2.00
C VAL A 122 -7.50 2.14 -1.44
N LEU A 123 -6.81 1.12 -0.95
CA LEU A 123 -5.41 1.25 -0.59
C LEU A 123 -4.56 1.02 -1.83
N VAL A 124 -3.71 1.99 -2.15
CA VAL A 124 -2.93 2.00 -3.40
C VAL A 124 -1.51 2.49 -3.15
N GLN A 125 -0.58 2.01 -3.97
CA GLN A 125 0.83 2.37 -3.95
C GLN A 125 1.24 3.02 -5.26
N VAL A 126 2.05 4.06 -5.21
CA VAL A 126 2.61 4.72 -6.39
C VAL A 126 3.66 3.81 -7.03
N VAL A 127 3.48 3.49 -8.30
CA VAL A 127 4.44 2.72 -9.11
C VAL A 127 5.15 3.56 -10.17
N LYS A 128 4.57 4.72 -10.51
CA LYS A 128 5.23 5.77 -11.30
C LYS A 128 4.79 7.12 -10.78
N GLU A 129 5.76 8.01 -10.63
CA GLU A 129 5.55 9.39 -10.21
C GLU A 129 4.74 10.17 -11.25
N PRO A 130 4.06 11.25 -10.84
CA PRO A 130 3.34 12.10 -11.78
C PRO A 130 4.32 12.74 -12.78
N ILE A 131 3.91 12.84 -14.04
CA ILE A 131 4.73 13.42 -15.10
C ILE A 131 3.91 14.46 -15.88
N SER A 132 4.39 15.70 -15.91
CA SER A 132 3.75 16.80 -16.64
C SER A 132 2.27 16.97 -16.24
N THR A 133 1.34 16.75 -17.17
CA THR A 133 -0.10 16.90 -16.97
C THR A 133 -0.81 15.64 -16.48
N LYS A 134 -0.07 14.54 -16.23
CA LYS A 134 -0.64 13.25 -15.82
C LYS A 134 -0.40 13.01 -14.34
N GLY A 135 -1.43 12.53 -13.65
CA GLY A 135 -1.32 12.04 -12.28
C GLY A 135 -0.46 10.78 -12.17
N PRO A 136 -0.13 10.36 -10.94
CA PRO A 136 0.68 9.17 -10.71
C PRO A 136 0.00 7.90 -11.22
N ARG A 137 0.80 6.88 -11.57
CA ARG A 137 0.29 5.53 -11.81
C ARG A 137 0.34 4.73 -10.52
N LEU A 138 -0.72 4.01 -10.25
CA LEU A 138 -0.93 3.26 -9.03
C LEU A 138 -0.96 1.74 -9.26
N SER A 139 -0.67 1.01 -8.20
CA SER A 139 -0.97 -0.41 -8.04
C SER A 139 -1.69 -0.63 -6.71
N SER A 140 -2.57 -1.61 -6.62
CA SER A 140 -3.06 -2.10 -5.33
C SER A 140 -2.36 -3.40 -4.89
N GLU A 141 -1.39 -3.88 -5.64
CA GLU A 141 -0.45 -4.89 -5.17
C GLU A 141 0.62 -4.22 -4.31
N ILE A 142 0.27 -4.00 -3.04
CA ILE A 142 1.13 -3.31 -2.08
C ILE A 142 2.39 -4.14 -1.83
N SER A 143 3.54 -3.50 -1.89
CA SER A 143 4.85 -4.11 -1.66
C SER A 143 5.68 -3.21 -0.74
N ILE A 144 5.95 -3.67 0.47
CA ILE A 144 6.72 -2.93 1.47
C ILE A 144 8.09 -3.58 1.59
N ALA A 145 9.10 -2.88 1.06
CA ALA A 145 10.47 -3.36 1.06
C ALA A 145 11.14 -3.08 2.41
N GLY A 146 11.57 -4.13 3.09
CA GLY A 146 12.52 -4.06 4.19
C GLY A 146 13.95 -4.28 3.70
N ARG A 147 14.90 -4.40 4.63
CA ARG A 147 16.32 -4.60 4.31
C ARG A 147 16.59 -5.89 3.54
N TYR A 148 15.94 -6.97 3.94
CA TYR A 148 16.16 -8.32 3.40
C TYR A 148 14.88 -9.02 2.95
N LEU A 149 13.71 -8.52 3.36
CA LEU A 149 12.41 -9.10 3.10
C LEU A 149 11.53 -8.10 2.40
N ILE A 150 10.57 -8.59 1.63
CA ILE A 150 9.49 -7.78 1.07
C ILE A 150 8.18 -8.32 1.63
N LEU A 151 7.42 -7.46 2.30
CA LEU A 151 6.06 -7.76 2.75
C LEU A 151 5.07 -7.44 1.65
N THR A 152 4.34 -8.46 1.19
CA THR A 152 3.18 -8.31 0.31
C THR A 152 1.94 -8.75 1.10
N PRO A 153 1.04 -7.84 1.48
CA PRO A 153 -0.13 -8.17 2.28
C PRO A 153 -1.00 -9.25 1.64
N PHE A 154 -1.47 -10.20 2.45
CA PHE A 154 -2.35 -11.31 2.04
C PHE A 154 -1.76 -12.29 1.02
N SER A 155 -0.48 -12.15 0.67
CA SER A 155 0.26 -13.12 -0.13
C SER A 155 0.83 -14.22 0.76
N ASN A 156 0.82 -15.46 0.26
CA ASN A 156 1.49 -16.59 0.92
C ASN A 156 2.95 -16.75 0.46
N THR A 157 3.46 -15.79 -0.33
CA THR A 157 4.86 -15.84 -0.81
C THR A 157 5.77 -15.14 0.19
N VAL A 158 6.93 -15.75 0.44
CA VAL A 158 8.04 -15.14 1.17
C VAL A 158 9.06 -14.66 0.15
N ASN A 159 9.22 -13.34 0.04
CA ASN A 159 10.18 -12.74 -0.87
C ASN A 159 11.42 -12.29 -0.09
N ILE A 160 12.55 -12.91 -0.39
CA ILE A 160 13.84 -12.66 0.27
C ILE A 160 14.76 -11.93 -0.70
N SER A 161 15.55 -10.99 -0.18
CA SER A 161 16.54 -10.27 -0.96
C SER A 161 17.61 -11.22 -1.52
N LYS A 162 17.94 -11.07 -2.80
CA LYS A 162 19.07 -11.79 -3.43
C LYS A 162 20.45 -11.47 -2.82
N ARG A 163 20.53 -10.48 -1.92
CA ARG A 163 21.74 -10.15 -1.16
C ARG A 163 22.04 -11.14 -0.05
N ILE A 164 21.06 -11.97 0.34
CA ILE A 164 21.29 -13.07 1.27
C ILE A 164 21.86 -14.22 0.44
N ALA A 165 23.16 -14.48 0.58
CA ALA A 165 23.87 -15.51 -0.17
C ALA A 165 23.81 -16.89 0.52
N ASN A 166 23.59 -16.92 1.82
CA ASN A 166 23.53 -18.15 2.61
C ASN A 166 22.08 -18.66 2.68
N ARG A 167 21.87 -19.92 2.29
CA ARG A 167 20.53 -20.56 2.31
C ARG A 167 20.12 -21.07 3.69
N ASP A 168 21.04 -21.07 4.65
CA ASP A 168 20.84 -21.58 6.00
C ASP A 168 20.51 -20.48 7.02
N GLU A 169 20.38 -19.22 6.57
CA GLU A 169 19.87 -18.09 7.32
C GLU A 169 18.39 -17.83 6.95
#